data_b89db763a901c0158cb72361e0f41786
#
_entry.id   b89db763a901c0158cb72361e0f41786
#
_cell.length_a   1.000
_cell.length_b   1.000
_cell.length_c   1.000
_cell.angle_alpha   90.00
_cell.angle_beta   90.00
_cell.angle_gamma   90.00
#
_symmetry.space_group_name_H-M   'P 1'
#
loop_
_entity.id
_entity.type
_entity.pdbx_description
1 polymer ?
#
loop_
_entity_poly.entity_id
_entity_poly.type
_entity_poly.pdbx_seq_one_letter_code
_entity_poly.pdbx_strand_id
1 'polypeptide(L)'
;RLNSEYLWIIDPLDGTKDFINKTWEFSIMIWLVKNGVPILWVVYVPETNKLYYAEKWKWTYLEYEWKKIKLKINKNNNIILISRNHTTNIELKLIDKLWLESKLCWSSWIKLWLIAEWKAWNYINLYRTFSEWDTCAPEIILTEAWWKVTDTEWNNLVYNKKLNYHNWCVWTNGINHDKILNKLKINND
;
A
#
# COMPACT_ATOMS: atom_id res chain seq x y z
N ARG A 1 9.46 -22.35 4.89
CA ARG A 1 8.32 -21.42 4.98
C ARG A 1 7.18 -21.76 3.99
N LEU A 2 7.52 -22.27 2.80
CA LEU A 2 6.53 -22.50 1.72
C LEU A 2 5.42 -23.51 2.07
N ASN A 3 5.69 -24.42 2.99
CA ASN A 3 4.73 -25.42 3.44
C ASN A 3 4.03 -25.07 4.77
N SER A 4 4.27 -23.86 5.29
CA SER A 4 3.68 -23.43 6.56
C SER A 4 2.30 -22.85 6.34
N GLU A 5 1.32 -23.29 7.11
CA GLU A 5 -0.03 -22.73 7.12
C GLU A 5 0.01 -21.26 7.57
N TYR A 6 0.82 -20.95 8.57
CA TYR A 6 1.02 -19.62 9.11
C TYR A 6 2.45 -19.15 8.87
N LEU A 7 2.59 -17.88 8.46
CA LEU A 7 3.87 -17.23 8.26
C LEU A 7 3.84 -15.82 8.88
N TRP A 8 4.76 -15.56 9.81
CA TRP A 8 5.08 -14.19 10.23
C TRP A 8 6.05 -13.57 9.25
N ILE A 9 5.73 -12.37 8.79
CA ILE A 9 6.62 -11.56 7.98
C ILE A 9 6.89 -10.28 8.76
N ILE A 10 8.17 -9.90 8.90
CA ILE A 10 8.60 -8.76 9.72
C ILE A 10 9.55 -7.91 8.89
N ASP A 11 9.23 -6.64 8.77
CA ASP A 11 10.17 -5.60 8.36
C ASP A 11 10.52 -4.74 9.58
N PRO A 12 11.71 -4.93 10.16
CA PRO A 12 12.09 -4.23 11.40
C PRO A 12 12.43 -2.76 11.17
N LEU A 13 12.70 -2.35 9.92
CA LEU A 13 13.06 -0.97 9.58
C LEU A 13 12.75 -0.69 8.09
N ASP A 14 11.48 -0.57 7.76
CA ASP A 14 11.10 -0.03 6.45
C ASP A 14 11.42 1.48 6.37
N GLY A 15 11.93 1.92 5.22
CA GLY A 15 12.45 3.27 5.07
C GLY A 15 13.89 3.42 5.56
N THR A 16 14.74 2.41 5.38
CA THR A 16 16.16 2.42 5.82
C THR A 16 16.93 3.63 5.31
N LYS A 17 16.70 4.08 4.06
CA LYS A 17 17.33 5.30 3.52
C LYS A 17 16.90 6.55 4.26
N ASP A 18 15.64 6.63 4.61
CA ASP A 18 15.04 7.75 5.34
C ASP A 18 15.55 7.78 6.79
N PHE A 19 15.71 6.61 7.40
CA PHE A 19 16.36 6.50 8.71
C PHE A 19 17.81 6.98 8.67
N ILE A 20 18.62 6.55 7.69
CA ILE A 20 20.03 6.97 7.53
C ILE A 20 20.13 8.48 7.26
N ASN A 21 19.25 9.00 6.41
CA ASN A 21 19.22 10.43 6.05
C ASN A 21 18.54 11.31 7.10
N LYS A 22 18.05 10.72 8.20
CA LYS A 22 17.36 11.43 9.30
C LYS A 22 16.15 12.23 8.82
N THR A 23 15.43 11.73 7.84
CA THR A 23 14.15 12.31 7.40
C THR A 23 13.00 11.86 8.28
N TRP A 24 13.25 10.89 9.18
CA TRP A 24 12.33 10.34 10.17
C TRP A 24 11.12 9.62 9.55
N GLU A 25 11.21 9.29 8.27
CA GLU A 25 10.15 8.64 7.52
C GLU A 25 10.36 7.11 7.48
N PHE A 26 10.35 6.45 8.63
CA PHE A 26 10.53 5.00 8.76
C PHE A 26 9.48 4.36 9.66
N SER A 27 9.33 3.04 9.55
CA SER A 27 8.38 2.28 10.35
C SER A 27 8.85 0.86 10.66
N ILE A 28 8.19 0.23 11.62
CA ILE A 28 8.30 -1.18 11.94
C ILE A 28 7.01 -1.85 11.48
N MET A 29 7.13 -2.94 10.72
CA MET A 29 5.98 -3.65 10.19
C MET A 29 6.00 -5.13 10.55
N ILE A 30 4.87 -5.65 11.01
CA ILE A 30 4.68 -7.05 11.38
C ILE A 30 3.33 -7.52 10.84
N TRP A 31 3.31 -8.67 10.18
CA TRP A 31 2.07 -9.27 9.73
C TRP A 31 2.07 -10.79 9.75
N LEU A 32 0.88 -11.34 9.88
CA LEU A 32 0.61 -12.76 9.85
C LEU A 32 -0.17 -13.13 8.60
N VAL A 33 0.38 -14.07 7.86
CA VAL A 33 -0.23 -14.67 6.66
C VAL A 33 -0.70 -16.06 7.00
N LYS A 34 -1.91 -16.44 6.57
CA LYS A 34 -2.44 -17.80 6.64
C LYS A 34 -2.76 -18.29 5.23
N ASN A 35 -2.17 -19.43 4.82
CA ASN A 35 -2.38 -20.01 3.49
C ASN A 35 -2.23 -18.98 2.34
N GLY A 36 -1.18 -18.15 2.41
CA GLY A 36 -0.90 -17.12 1.41
C GLY A 36 -1.76 -15.84 1.49
N VAL A 37 -2.65 -15.74 2.48
CA VAL A 37 -3.55 -14.60 2.67
C VAL A 37 -3.20 -13.85 3.96
N PRO A 38 -3.00 -12.53 3.93
CA PRO A 38 -2.79 -11.74 5.15
C PRO A 38 -4.04 -11.78 6.05
N ILE A 39 -3.85 -12.00 7.36
CA ILE A 39 -4.94 -12.08 8.34
C ILE A 39 -4.80 -11.12 9.51
N LEU A 40 -3.59 -10.69 9.83
CA LEU A 40 -3.32 -9.72 10.87
C LEU A 40 -2.14 -8.85 10.45
N TRP A 41 -2.17 -7.60 10.91
CA TRP A 41 -1.15 -6.67 10.57
C TRP A 41 -1.02 -5.53 11.60
N VAL A 42 0.23 -5.10 11.80
CA VAL A 42 0.60 -3.98 12.67
C VAL A 42 1.70 -3.17 12.01
N VAL A 43 1.57 -1.85 11.98
CA VAL A 43 2.66 -0.91 11.68
C VAL A 43 2.78 0.11 12.79
N TYR A 44 3.97 0.29 13.27
CA TYR A 44 4.31 1.33 14.21
C TYR A 44 5.23 2.36 13.58
N VAL A 45 4.90 3.64 13.74
CA VAL A 45 5.68 4.80 13.26
C VAL A 45 6.28 5.49 14.48
N PRO A 46 7.55 5.23 14.81
CA PRO A 46 8.16 5.72 16.04
C PRO A 46 8.14 7.24 16.17
N GLU A 47 8.45 7.96 15.11
CA GLU A 47 8.56 9.43 15.13
C GLU A 47 7.24 10.13 15.50
N THR A 48 6.13 9.59 15.08
CA THR A 48 4.80 10.16 15.37
C THR A 48 4.05 9.42 16.45
N ASN A 49 4.63 8.35 17.03
CA ASN A 49 4.02 7.46 18.01
C ASN A 49 2.63 6.96 17.57
N LYS A 50 2.51 6.65 16.28
CA LYS A 50 1.27 6.14 15.71
C LYS A 50 1.35 4.63 15.51
N LEU A 51 0.32 3.92 15.98
CA LEU A 51 0.16 2.49 15.79
C LEU A 51 -1.06 2.24 14.90
N TYR A 52 -0.86 1.56 13.79
CA TYR A 52 -1.93 1.13 12.91
C TYR A 52 -1.98 -0.37 12.92
N TYR A 53 -3.19 -0.90 12.93
CA TYR A 53 -3.38 -2.34 12.87
C TYR A 53 -4.71 -2.69 12.21
N ALA A 54 -4.73 -3.84 11.59
CA ALA A 54 -5.91 -4.45 11.02
C ALA A 54 -5.91 -5.96 11.28
N GLU A 55 -7.10 -6.50 11.43
CA GLU A 55 -7.36 -7.92 11.42
C GLU A 55 -8.41 -8.19 10.35
N LYS A 56 -8.22 -9.24 9.57
CA LYS A 56 -9.13 -9.62 8.47
C LYS A 56 -10.55 -9.75 8.99
N TRP A 57 -11.49 -9.07 8.31
CA TRP A 57 -12.92 -8.97 8.66
C TRP A 57 -13.24 -8.11 9.89
N LYS A 58 -12.26 -7.36 10.47
CA LYS A 58 -12.50 -6.59 11.71
C LYS A 58 -12.18 -5.10 11.63
N TRP A 59 -11.94 -4.53 10.47
CA TRP A 59 -11.61 -3.12 10.29
C TRP A 59 -10.15 -2.75 10.58
N THR A 60 -9.77 -1.59 10.05
CA THR A 60 -8.48 -0.95 10.32
C THR A 60 -8.61 0.12 11.38
N TYR A 61 -7.66 0.16 12.29
CA TYR A 61 -7.58 1.14 13.38
C TYR A 61 -6.25 1.87 13.40
N LEU A 62 -6.31 3.14 13.85
CA LEU A 62 -5.19 3.96 14.25
C LEU A 62 -5.26 4.20 15.74
N GLU A 63 -4.19 3.93 16.48
CA GLU A 63 -3.99 4.42 17.84
C GLU A 63 -2.97 5.54 17.84
N TYR A 64 -3.37 6.68 18.38
CA TYR A 64 -2.57 7.89 18.51
C TYR A 64 -3.08 8.73 19.68
N GLU A 65 -2.17 9.24 20.52
CA GLU A 65 -2.52 10.05 21.71
C GLU A 65 -3.61 9.40 22.59
N TRP A 66 -3.48 8.10 22.83
CA TRP A 66 -4.45 7.32 23.64
C TRP A 66 -5.86 7.21 23.04
N LYS A 67 -6.01 7.63 21.79
CA LYS A 67 -7.28 7.53 21.04
C LYS A 67 -7.22 6.39 20.06
N LYS A 68 -8.28 5.58 20.03
CA LYS A 68 -8.48 4.57 18.99
C LYS A 68 -9.44 5.11 17.95
N ILE A 69 -8.94 5.25 16.72
CA ILE A 69 -9.67 5.80 15.58
C ILE A 69 -9.90 4.69 14.57
N LYS A 70 -11.16 4.44 14.22
CA LYS A 70 -11.51 3.52 13.15
C LYS A 70 -11.33 4.21 11.81
N LEU A 71 -10.46 3.67 10.96
CA LEU A 71 -10.22 4.20 9.63
C LEU A 71 -11.34 3.77 8.67
N LYS A 72 -11.87 4.71 7.89
CA LYS A 72 -12.92 4.49 6.88
C LYS A 72 -12.57 5.24 5.61
N ILE A 73 -13.00 4.76 4.46
CA ILE A 73 -12.87 5.50 3.19
C ILE A 73 -13.66 6.80 3.25
N ASN A 74 -13.03 7.88 2.80
CA ASN A 74 -13.74 9.10 2.39
C ASN A 74 -13.75 9.17 0.85
N LYS A 75 -14.87 9.43 0.19
CA LYS A 75 -15.03 9.23 -1.26
C LYS A 75 -14.76 10.46 -2.12
N ASN A 76 -14.28 11.57 -1.56
CA ASN A 76 -14.36 12.89 -2.22
C ASN A 76 -13.03 13.51 -2.69
N ASN A 77 -12.03 12.74 -3.04
CA ASN A 77 -10.74 13.30 -3.43
C ASN A 77 -10.20 12.56 -4.67
N ASN A 78 -9.38 13.19 -5.49
CA ASN A 78 -8.86 12.68 -6.75
C ASN A 78 -7.32 12.65 -6.78
N ILE A 79 -6.69 12.60 -5.60
CA ILE A 79 -5.23 12.65 -5.46
C ILE A 79 -4.62 11.26 -5.72
N ILE A 80 -3.60 11.22 -6.56
CA ILE A 80 -2.71 10.07 -6.73
C ILE A 80 -1.33 10.38 -6.15
N LEU A 81 -0.79 9.44 -5.39
CA LEU A 81 0.59 9.53 -4.92
C LEU A 81 1.54 8.98 -5.96
N ILE A 82 2.59 9.73 -6.23
CA ILE A 82 3.64 9.34 -7.16
C ILE A 82 5.01 9.36 -6.49
N SER A 83 5.92 8.55 -7.00
CA SER A 83 7.29 8.51 -6.51
C SER A 83 8.07 9.72 -6.99
N ARG A 84 8.84 10.36 -6.12
CA ARG A 84 9.70 11.46 -6.53
C ARG A 84 10.78 11.05 -7.53
N ASN A 85 11.32 9.83 -7.41
CA ASN A 85 12.46 9.36 -8.18
C ASN A 85 12.15 8.23 -9.17
N HIS A 86 10.93 7.68 -9.14
CA HIS A 86 10.62 6.42 -9.81
C HIS A 86 9.27 6.43 -10.53
N THR A 87 8.72 7.60 -10.83
CA THR A 87 7.48 7.71 -11.62
C THR A 87 7.79 7.48 -13.09
N THR A 88 7.02 6.61 -13.73
CA THR A 88 7.17 6.27 -15.14
C THR A 88 6.36 7.19 -16.06
N ASN A 89 6.74 7.26 -17.34
CA ASN A 89 5.96 7.99 -18.35
C ASN A 89 4.53 7.43 -18.50
N ILE A 90 4.33 6.13 -18.27
CA ILE A 90 3.01 5.49 -18.32
C ILE A 90 2.14 6.04 -17.19
N GLU A 91 2.67 6.13 -15.97
CA GLU A 91 1.98 6.71 -14.81
C GLU A 91 1.61 8.18 -15.07
N LEU A 92 2.53 8.99 -15.61
CA LEU A 92 2.25 10.39 -15.93
C LEU A 92 1.13 10.55 -16.97
N LYS A 93 1.16 9.77 -18.05
CA LYS A 93 0.10 9.76 -19.06
C LYS A 93 -1.25 9.32 -18.49
N LEU A 94 -1.25 8.38 -17.55
CA LEU A 94 -2.45 7.90 -16.89
C LEU A 94 -3.06 8.98 -16.00
N ILE A 95 -2.23 9.70 -15.24
CA ILE A 95 -2.62 10.82 -14.38
C ILE A 95 -3.33 11.90 -15.20
N ASP A 96 -2.73 12.30 -16.32
CA ASP A 96 -3.30 13.30 -17.24
C ASP A 96 -4.64 12.81 -17.82
N LYS A 97 -4.69 11.59 -18.37
CA LYS A 97 -5.90 11.01 -18.96
C LYS A 97 -7.06 10.83 -17.99
N LEU A 98 -6.80 10.68 -16.70
CA LEU A 98 -7.80 10.48 -15.66
C LEU A 98 -8.10 11.73 -14.85
N TRP A 99 -7.44 12.84 -15.16
CA TRP A 99 -7.57 14.12 -14.46
C TRP A 99 -7.33 13.99 -12.96
N LEU A 100 -6.26 13.24 -12.60
CA LEU A 100 -5.85 13.02 -11.22
C LEU A 100 -4.90 14.14 -10.78
N GLU A 101 -5.10 14.62 -9.57
CA GLU A 101 -4.15 15.53 -8.93
C GLU A 101 -2.98 14.71 -8.36
N SER A 102 -1.76 14.97 -8.83
CA SER A 102 -0.59 14.23 -8.36
C SER A 102 0.07 14.90 -7.17
N LYS A 103 0.47 14.08 -6.18
CA LYS A 103 1.26 14.50 -5.02
C LYS A 103 2.53 13.67 -4.92
N LEU A 104 3.68 14.35 -4.89
CA LEU A 104 4.98 13.72 -4.74
C LEU A 104 5.18 13.17 -3.32
N CYS A 105 5.70 11.96 -3.22
CA CYS A 105 6.01 11.32 -1.96
C CYS A 105 7.32 10.52 -2.08
N TRP A 106 8.13 10.48 -1.02
CA TRP A 106 9.45 9.83 -1.03
C TRP A 106 9.34 8.31 -0.93
N SER A 107 8.84 7.81 0.16
CA SER A 107 8.78 6.39 0.46
C SER A 107 7.52 5.72 -0.09
N SER A 108 7.61 4.43 -0.39
CA SER A 108 6.46 3.62 -0.82
C SER A 108 5.46 3.46 0.32
N TRP A 109 5.93 3.21 1.54
CA TRP A 109 5.08 3.01 2.69
C TRP A 109 4.36 4.29 3.15
N ILE A 110 5.01 5.48 3.07
CA ILE A 110 4.35 6.76 3.32
C ILE A 110 3.16 6.97 2.40
N LYS A 111 3.28 6.56 1.12
CA LYS A 111 2.18 6.64 0.16
C LYS A 111 0.99 5.83 0.64
N LEU A 112 1.22 4.60 1.05
CA LEU A 112 0.19 3.69 1.53
C LEU A 112 -0.42 4.17 2.85
N TRP A 113 0.36 4.82 3.67
CA TRP A 113 -0.03 5.50 4.87
C TRP A 113 -0.90 6.74 4.63
N LEU A 114 -0.47 7.64 3.75
CA LEU A 114 -1.26 8.82 3.37
C LEU A 114 -2.60 8.40 2.76
N ILE A 115 -2.63 7.26 2.09
CA ILE A 115 -3.85 6.62 1.62
C ILE A 115 -4.72 6.20 2.81
N ALA A 116 -4.19 5.48 3.79
CA ALA A 116 -4.93 5.04 4.96
C ALA A 116 -5.46 6.22 5.81
N GLU A 117 -4.75 7.35 5.87
CA GLU A 117 -5.20 8.60 6.52
C GLU A 117 -6.09 9.49 5.64
N TRP A 118 -6.54 9.02 4.46
CA TRP A 118 -7.41 9.77 3.54
C TRP A 118 -6.77 11.03 2.90
N LYS A 119 -5.46 11.13 2.94
CA LYS A 119 -4.72 12.24 2.32
C LYS A 119 -4.47 12.02 0.84
N ALA A 120 -4.71 10.81 0.35
CA ALA A 120 -4.64 10.44 -1.06
C ALA A 120 -5.51 9.19 -1.34
N TRP A 121 -5.74 8.85 -2.61
CA TRP A 121 -6.79 7.91 -3.04
C TRP A 121 -6.34 6.87 -4.04
N ASN A 122 -5.21 7.12 -4.64
CA ASN A 122 -4.64 6.21 -5.61
C ASN A 122 -3.12 6.16 -5.41
N TYR A 123 -2.55 4.98 -5.54
CA TYR A 123 -1.14 4.75 -5.74
C TYR A 123 -0.96 3.65 -6.77
N ILE A 124 -0.05 3.87 -7.71
CA ILE A 124 0.27 2.93 -8.78
C ILE A 124 1.79 2.78 -8.77
N ASN A 125 2.26 1.56 -8.90
CA ASN A 125 3.68 1.29 -9.10
C ASN A 125 3.88 0.42 -10.32
N LEU A 126 4.43 1.02 -11.38
CA LEU A 126 4.80 0.37 -12.63
C LEU A 126 6.32 0.37 -12.86
N TYR A 127 7.08 0.83 -11.88
CA TYR A 127 8.52 0.99 -12.02
C TYR A 127 9.32 -0.28 -11.65
N ARG A 128 8.96 -0.92 -10.54
CA ARG A 128 9.72 -2.04 -9.99
C ARG A 128 8.84 -3.11 -9.38
N THR A 129 9.43 -4.27 -9.17
CA THR A 129 8.85 -5.29 -8.30
C THR A 129 8.85 -4.82 -6.84
N PHE A 130 7.80 -5.15 -6.11
CA PHE A 130 7.74 -5.03 -4.66
C PHE A 130 8.03 -6.35 -4.00
N SER A 131 8.80 -6.33 -2.94
CA SER A 131 8.91 -7.48 -2.05
C SER A 131 7.57 -7.74 -1.33
N GLU A 132 7.32 -8.99 -0.95
CA GLU A 132 6.10 -9.34 -0.22
C GLU A 132 5.97 -8.54 1.09
N TRP A 133 7.08 -8.23 1.74
CA TRP A 133 7.09 -7.42 2.96
C TRP A 133 6.80 -5.93 2.73
N ASP A 134 6.93 -5.41 1.52
CA ASP A 134 6.55 -4.04 1.17
C ASP A 134 5.03 -3.89 0.91
N THR A 135 4.34 -4.98 0.56
CA THR A 135 2.96 -4.95 0.07
C THR A 135 1.94 -5.57 1.02
N CYS A 136 2.34 -6.56 1.83
CA CYS A 136 1.42 -7.32 2.66
C CYS A 136 0.72 -6.46 3.72
N ALA A 137 1.47 -5.58 4.37
CA ALA A 137 0.93 -4.67 5.36
C ALA A 137 -0.09 -3.68 4.77
N PRO A 138 0.28 -2.94 3.71
CA PRO A 138 -0.64 -2.01 3.08
C PRO A 138 -1.90 -2.65 2.53
N GLU A 139 -1.80 -3.86 2.00
CA GLU A 139 -2.96 -4.54 1.42
C GLU A 139 -4.07 -4.73 2.45
N ILE A 140 -3.77 -5.33 3.60
CA ILE A 140 -4.80 -5.62 4.59
C ILE A 140 -5.37 -4.35 5.22
N ILE A 141 -4.55 -3.28 5.42
CA ILE A 141 -5.07 -2.00 5.90
C ILE A 141 -6.10 -1.46 4.93
N LEU A 142 -5.74 -1.46 3.68
CA LEU A 142 -6.52 -0.84 2.63
C LEU A 142 -7.78 -1.66 2.37
N THR A 143 -7.68 -2.97 2.26
CA THR A 143 -8.83 -3.85 2.00
C THR A 143 -9.82 -3.85 3.16
N GLU A 144 -9.36 -3.86 4.41
CA GLU A 144 -10.23 -3.74 5.59
C GLU A 144 -10.83 -2.33 5.77
N ALA A 145 -10.26 -1.32 5.12
CA ALA A 145 -10.84 0.02 4.99
C ALA A 145 -11.68 0.20 3.71
N TRP A 146 -12.04 -0.90 3.02
CA TRP A 146 -12.84 -0.93 1.77
C TRP A 146 -12.12 -0.41 0.52
N TRP A 147 -10.81 -0.46 0.51
CA TRP A 147 -10.00 -0.16 -0.67
C TRP A 147 -9.85 -1.39 -1.58
N LYS A 148 -9.46 -1.14 -2.82
CA LYS A 148 -9.17 -2.19 -3.79
C LYS A 148 -7.67 -2.23 -4.09
N VAL A 149 -7.08 -3.42 -3.93
CA VAL A 149 -5.66 -3.68 -4.17
C VAL A 149 -5.55 -4.87 -5.11
N THR A 150 -4.89 -4.69 -6.24
CA THR A 150 -4.63 -5.78 -7.21
C THR A 150 -3.28 -5.58 -7.92
N ASP A 151 -2.82 -6.60 -8.61
CA ASP A 151 -1.86 -6.42 -9.69
C ASP A 151 -2.52 -5.71 -10.91
N THR A 152 -1.76 -5.51 -11.98
CA THR A 152 -2.27 -4.88 -13.21
C THR A 152 -3.17 -5.79 -14.06
N GLU A 153 -3.29 -7.06 -13.70
CA GLU A 153 -4.13 -8.06 -14.35
C GLU A 153 -5.42 -8.37 -13.56
N TRP A 154 -5.80 -7.52 -12.59
CA TRP A 154 -6.94 -7.69 -11.67
C TRP A 154 -6.81 -8.83 -10.66
N ASN A 155 -5.66 -9.50 -10.55
CA ASN A 155 -5.49 -10.56 -9.56
C ASN A 155 -5.25 -9.97 -8.17
N ASN A 156 -5.80 -10.64 -7.15
CA ASN A 156 -5.44 -10.36 -5.76
C ASN A 156 -3.97 -10.74 -5.53
N LEU A 157 -3.30 -10.00 -4.66
CA LEU A 157 -1.94 -10.33 -4.26
C LEU A 157 -1.94 -11.62 -3.42
N VAL A 158 -0.96 -12.48 -3.66
CA VAL A 158 -0.78 -13.75 -2.93
C VAL A 158 0.61 -13.76 -2.31
N TYR A 159 0.70 -14.16 -1.06
CA TYR A 159 1.93 -14.15 -0.26
C TYR A 159 2.48 -15.53 -0.01
N ASN A 160 3.68 -15.61 0.53
CA ASN A 160 4.43 -16.85 0.74
C ASN A 160 4.76 -17.61 -0.56
N LYS A 161 5.01 -16.87 -1.64
CA LYS A 161 5.42 -17.44 -2.92
C LYS A 161 6.89 -17.89 -2.89
N LYS A 162 7.27 -18.75 -3.84
CA LYS A 162 8.67 -19.12 -4.07
C LYS A 162 9.52 -17.88 -4.42
N LEU A 163 9.00 -17.03 -5.31
CA LEU A 163 9.53 -15.70 -5.59
C LEU A 163 8.77 -14.70 -4.72
N ASN A 164 9.43 -14.14 -3.73
CA ASN A 164 8.86 -13.29 -2.69
C ASN A 164 8.68 -11.83 -3.12
N TYR A 165 8.15 -11.61 -4.32
CA TYR A 165 7.86 -10.28 -4.84
C TYR A 165 6.55 -10.26 -5.65
N HIS A 166 6.02 -9.05 -5.82
CA HIS A 166 4.91 -8.71 -6.73
C HIS A 166 5.41 -7.80 -7.83
N ASN A 167 4.94 -8.05 -9.04
CA ASN A 167 5.07 -7.09 -10.13
C ASN A 167 4.04 -6.00 -9.94
N TRP A 168 4.10 -4.97 -10.70
CA TRP A 168 3.20 -3.84 -10.81
C TRP A 168 1.90 -3.97 -10.00
N CYS A 169 1.66 -3.01 -9.12
CA CYS A 169 0.50 -3.05 -8.23
C CYS A 169 -0.29 -1.74 -8.29
N VAL A 170 -1.59 -1.84 -8.04
CA VAL A 170 -2.53 -0.73 -8.07
C VAL A 170 -3.34 -0.71 -6.79
N TRP A 171 -3.26 0.39 -6.05
CA TRP A 171 -3.99 0.66 -4.82
C TRP A 171 -4.93 1.83 -5.04
N THR A 172 -6.23 1.65 -4.80
CA THR A 172 -7.23 2.70 -5.01
C THR A 172 -8.36 2.62 -3.99
N ASN A 173 -9.12 3.70 -3.89
CA ASN A 173 -10.37 3.73 -3.15
C ASN A 173 -11.52 2.92 -3.79
N GLY A 174 -11.26 2.14 -4.82
CA GLY A 174 -12.24 1.35 -5.55
C GLY A 174 -12.97 2.12 -6.66
N ILE A 175 -13.09 3.43 -6.61
CA ILE A 175 -13.84 4.23 -7.59
C ILE A 175 -13.12 4.27 -8.95
N ASN A 176 -11.82 4.50 -8.92
CA ASN A 176 -11.01 4.64 -10.14
C ASN A 176 -10.30 3.33 -10.53
N HIS A 177 -10.42 2.27 -9.75
CA HIS A 177 -9.62 1.06 -9.93
C HIS A 177 -9.74 0.47 -11.33
N ASP A 178 -10.96 0.16 -11.74
CA ASP A 178 -11.21 -0.45 -13.04
C ASP A 178 -10.90 0.52 -14.20
N LYS A 179 -11.11 1.83 -14.01
CA LYS A 179 -10.69 2.84 -15.00
C LYS A 179 -9.18 2.87 -15.19
N ILE A 180 -8.43 2.79 -14.11
CA ILE A 180 -6.96 2.75 -14.11
C ILE A 180 -6.48 1.50 -14.84
N LEU A 181 -6.96 0.31 -14.45
CA LEU A 181 -6.55 -0.95 -15.04
C LEU A 181 -6.90 -1.06 -16.53
N ASN A 182 -8.10 -0.63 -16.93
CA ASN A 182 -8.49 -0.59 -18.34
C ASN A 182 -7.60 0.33 -19.18
N LYS A 183 -7.17 1.47 -18.63
CA LYS A 183 -6.25 2.37 -19.34
C LYS A 183 -4.83 1.83 -19.42
N LEU A 184 -4.40 1.04 -18.44
CA LEU A 184 -3.09 0.36 -18.48
C LEU A 184 -3.05 -0.72 -19.56
N LYS A 185 -4.12 -1.50 -19.76
CA LYS A 185 -4.22 -2.49 -20.84
C LYS A 185 -4.04 -1.87 -22.24
N ILE A 186 -4.72 -0.78 -22.51
CA ILE A 186 -4.71 -0.10 -23.83
C ILE A 186 -3.32 0.47 -24.18
N ASN A 187 -2.44 0.66 -23.22
CA ASN A 187 -1.10 1.20 -23.47
C ASN A 187 -0.02 0.12 -23.61
N ASN A 188 -0.38 -1.16 -23.48
CA ASN A 188 0.53 -2.31 -23.69
C ASN A 188 0.33 -2.99 -25.05
N ASP A 189 -0.63 -2.55 -25.83
CA ASP A 189 -0.85 -2.90 -27.24
C ASP A 189 -0.29 -1.76 -28.13
#